data_2741862c510e239e1f64231836953752
#
_entry.id   2741862c510e239e1f64231836953752
#
_cell.length_a   1.000
_cell.length_b   1.000
_cell.length_c   1.000
_cell.angle_alpha   90.00
_cell.angle_beta   90.00
_cell.angle_gamma   90.00
#
_symmetry.space_group_name_H-M   'P 1'
#
loop_
_entity.id
_entity.type
_entity.pdbx_description
1 polymer ?
#
loop_
_entity_poly.entity_id
_entity_poly.type
_entity_poly.pdbx_seq_one_letter_code
_entity_poly.pdbx_strand_id
1 'polypeptide(L)'
;MILVRVMVGLVFLTEGVLKFLFPHELGAGRFAAIGLPMPHVLAPLVGVVEMAGGAAVIVNFYAGDAALLLLSVILVALVSTKLPILLGRSIGPFALAKAPHYGVLGFLHDARTDLCMLLGTIAILTDSGVRAGSKRKWYQTAGR
;
A
#
# COMPACT_ATOMS: atom_id res chain seq x y z
N MET A 1 15.40 -8.22 -7.59
CA MET A 1 14.64 -7.29 -6.69
C MET A 1 14.50 -5.85 -7.20
N ILE A 2 15.40 -5.32 -8.04
CA ILE A 2 15.31 -3.93 -8.51
C ILE A 2 14.00 -3.64 -9.26
N LEU A 3 13.58 -4.51 -10.17
CA LEU A 3 12.34 -4.35 -10.93
C LEU A 3 11.10 -4.32 -10.02
N VAL A 4 11.05 -5.16 -9.00
CA VAL A 4 9.93 -5.19 -8.03
C VAL A 4 9.89 -3.87 -7.25
N ARG A 5 11.03 -3.36 -6.80
CA ARG A 5 11.11 -2.07 -6.10
C ARG A 5 10.68 -0.90 -6.99
N VAL A 6 11.14 -0.87 -8.24
CA VAL A 6 10.74 0.17 -9.18
C VAL A 6 9.25 0.10 -9.45
N MET A 7 8.70 -1.08 -9.70
CA MET A 7 7.27 -1.28 -9.93
C MET A 7 6.43 -0.82 -8.73
N VAL A 8 6.74 -1.34 -7.53
CA VAL A 8 6.02 -1.01 -6.30
C VAL A 8 6.15 0.48 -5.98
N GLY A 9 7.38 1.00 -6.03
CA GLY A 9 7.64 2.39 -5.71
C GLY A 9 6.99 3.37 -6.67
N LEU A 10 6.98 3.10 -7.98
CA LEU A 10 6.30 3.95 -8.97
C LEU A 10 4.78 3.99 -8.75
N VAL A 11 4.16 2.85 -8.48
CA VAL A 11 2.71 2.81 -8.24
C VAL A 11 2.36 3.63 -7.00
N PHE A 12 3.04 3.43 -5.87
CA PHE A 12 2.77 4.21 -4.66
C PHE A 12 3.06 5.70 -4.83
N LEU A 13 4.16 6.04 -5.49
CA LEU A 13 4.50 7.43 -5.77
C LEU A 13 3.41 8.10 -6.60
N THR A 14 2.93 7.42 -7.64
CA THR A 14 1.84 7.92 -8.49
C THR A 14 0.54 8.06 -7.70
N GLU A 15 0.16 7.05 -6.91
CA GLU A 15 -1.05 7.09 -6.07
C GLU A 15 -0.99 8.24 -5.06
N GLY A 16 0.17 8.48 -4.44
CA GLY A 16 0.38 9.60 -3.54
C GLY A 16 0.21 10.95 -4.24
N VAL A 17 0.84 11.14 -5.41
CA VAL A 17 0.71 12.37 -6.22
C VAL A 17 -0.73 12.61 -6.63
N LEU A 18 -1.43 11.58 -7.10
CA LEU A 18 -2.83 11.68 -7.55
C LEU A 18 -3.77 12.13 -6.43
N LYS A 19 -3.51 11.77 -5.16
CA LYS A 19 -4.33 12.25 -4.02
C LYS A 19 -4.27 13.77 -3.83
N PHE A 20 -3.15 14.39 -4.22
CA PHE A 20 -3.01 15.85 -4.18
C PHE A 20 -3.55 16.54 -5.44
N LEU A 21 -3.38 15.93 -6.62
CA LEU A 21 -3.87 16.49 -7.87
C LEU A 21 -5.40 16.38 -8.01
N PHE A 22 -5.97 15.28 -7.50
CA PHE A 22 -7.41 14.99 -7.58
C PHE A 22 -8.02 14.76 -6.19
N PRO A 23 -8.04 15.77 -5.30
CA PRO A 23 -8.43 15.59 -3.90
C PRO A 23 -9.89 15.15 -3.73
N HIS A 24 -10.78 15.55 -4.63
CA HIS A 24 -12.20 15.16 -4.58
C HIS A 24 -12.44 13.71 -4.99
N GLU A 25 -11.69 13.22 -5.97
CA GLU A 25 -11.89 11.90 -6.58
C GLU A 25 -11.03 10.82 -5.93
N LEU A 26 -9.76 11.11 -5.63
CA LEU A 26 -8.76 10.15 -5.15
C LEU A 26 -8.22 10.46 -3.75
N GLY A 27 -8.39 11.70 -3.27
CA GLY A 27 -7.96 12.15 -1.96
C GLY A 27 -9.08 12.16 -0.91
N ALA A 28 -9.26 13.30 -0.26
CA ALA A 28 -10.20 13.47 0.86
C ALA A 28 -11.65 13.13 0.48
N GLY A 29 -12.09 13.46 -0.74
CA GLY A 29 -13.44 13.13 -1.19
C GLY A 29 -13.67 11.62 -1.26
N ARG A 30 -12.70 10.84 -1.78
CA ARG A 30 -12.77 9.38 -1.78
C ARG A 30 -12.76 8.81 -0.35
N PHE A 31 -11.90 9.33 0.54
CA PHE A 31 -11.82 8.89 1.93
C PHE A 31 -13.12 9.13 2.68
N ALA A 32 -13.77 10.27 2.44
CA ALA A 32 -15.11 10.55 2.97
C ALA A 32 -16.17 9.59 2.44
N ALA A 33 -16.15 9.32 1.13
CA ALA A 33 -17.12 8.43 0.48
C ALA A 33 -17.03 6.98 0.97
N ILE A 34 -15.85 6.49 1.36
CA ILE A 34 -15.67 5.14 1.92
C ILE A 34 -15.83 5.09 3.45
N GLY A 35 -16.08 6.22 4.11
CA GLY A 35 -16.34 6.28 5.55
C GLY A 35 -15.09 6.31 6.43
N LEU A 36 -13.95 6.74 5.93
CA LEU A 36 -12.75 6.94 6.73
C LEU A 36 -12.86 8.20 7.61
N PRO A 37 -12.41 8.15 8.88
CA PRO A 37 -12.46 9.31 9.77
C PRO A 37 -11.48 10.39 9.31
N MET A 38 -11.81 11.66 9.59
CA MET A 38 -10.98 12.83 9.29
C MET A 38 -10.35 12.83 7.88
N PRO A 39 -11.16 12.69 6.81
CA PRO A 39 -10.66 12.47 5.45
C PRO A 39 -9.71 13.57 4.96
N HIS A 40 -9.94 14.84 5.37
CA HIS A 40 -9.10 15.98 5.00
C HIS A 40 -7.70 15.96 5.64
N VAL A 41 -7.50 15.17 6.70
CA VAL A 41 -6.20 14.98 7.35
C VAL A 41 -5.55 13.68 6.88
N LEU A 42 -6.33 12.58 6.86
CA LEU A 42 -5.80 11.27 6.51
C LEU A 42 -5.37 11.16 5.04
N ALA A 43 -6.12 11.74 4.12
CA ALA A 43 -5.78 11.60 2.71
C ALA A 43 -4.44 12.27 2.34
N PRO A 44 -4.15 13.52 2.74
CA PRO A 44 -2.83 14.12 2.53
C PRO A 44 -1.73 13.36 3.27
N LEU A 45 -1.97 12.91 4.51
CA LEU A 45 -0.99 12.13 5.27
C LEU A 45 -0.60 10.84 4.54
N VAL A 46 -1.61 10.08 4.10
CA VAL A 46 -1.38 8.85 3.31
C VAL A 46 -0.67 9.18 2.00
N GLY A 47 -1.06 10.26 1.30
CA GLY A 47 -0.39 10.70 0.09
C GLY A 47 1.11 10.98 0.29
N VAL A 48 1.47 11.67 1.38
CA VAL A 48 2.89 11.92 1.73
C VAL A 48 3.62 10.60 2.02
N VAL A 49 3.00 9.70 2.80
CA VAL A 49 3.58 8.38 3.12
C VAL A 49 3.80 7.56 1.85
N GLU A 50 2.85 7.55 0.93
CA GLU A 50 2.97 6.84 -0.35
C GLU A 50 4.07 7.42 -1.24
N MET A 51 4.16 8.75 -1.34
CA MET A 51 5.20 9.42 -2.13
C MET A 51 6.60 9.17 -1.53
N ALA A 52 6.77 9.42 -0.23
CA ALA A 52 8.05 9.26 0.44
C ALA A 52 8.47 7.78 0.49
N GLY A 53 7.55 6.88 0.84
CA GLY A 53 7.78 5.45 0.88
C GLY A 53 8.06 4.86 -0.49
N GLY A 54 7.31 5.27 -1.52
CA GLY A 54 7.54 4.86 -2.91
C GLY A 54 8.92 5.28 -3.42
N ALA A 55 9.31 6.53 -3.22
CA ALA A 55 10.64 7.02 -3.56
C ALA A 55 11.75 6.27 -2.81
N ALA A 56 11.60 6.08 -1.50
CA ALA A 56 12.55 5.36 -0.65
C ALA A 56 12.76 3.91 -1.12
N VAL A 57 11.70 3.20 -1.51
CA VAL A 57 11.75 1.86 -2.07
C VAL A 57 12.50 1.83 -3.40
N ILE A 58 12.25 2.79 -4.30
CA ILE A 58 12.95 2.87 -5.60
C ILE A 58 14.45 3.01 -5.39
N VAL A 59 14.87 4.02 -4.59
CA VAL A 59 16.29 4.29 -4.36
C VAL A 59 16.96 3.35 -3.37
N ASN A 60 16.22 2.38 -2.83
CA ASN A 60 16.70 1.41 -1.83
C ASN A 60 17.19 2.06 -0.51
N PHE A 61 16.61 3.18 -0.15
CA PHE A 61 16.90 3.87 1.11
C PHE A 61 15.90 3.40 2.18
N TYR A 62 16.38 2.72 3.20
CA TYR A 62 15.51 2.10 4.23
C TYR A 62 14.31 1.33 3.62
N ALA A 63 14.56 0.61 2.52
CA ALA A 63 13.50 -0.02 1.72
C ALA A 63 12.63 -1.00 2.52
N GLY A 64 13.17 -1.65 3.55
CA GLY A 64 12.40 -2.52 4.45
C GLY A 64 11.40 -1.74 5.31
N ASP A 65 11.84 -0.65 5.94
CA ASP A 65 10.98 0.19 6.78
C ASP A 65 9.93 0.91 5.94
N ALA A 66 10.33 1.44 4.78
CA ALA A 66 9.42 2.03 3.82
C ALA A 66 8.37 1.03 3.34
N ALA A 67 8.78 -0.20 3.00
CA ALA A 67 7.86 -1.25 2.60
C ALA A 67 6.88 -1.65 3.72
N LEU A 68 7.31 -1.63 4.98
CA LEU A 68 6.42 -1.89 6.12
C LEU A 68 5.33 -0.81 6.26
N LEU A 69 5.70 0.47 6.09
CA LEU A 69 4.73 1.57 6.08
C LEU A 69 3.75 1.43 4.91
N LEU A 70 4.24 1.17 3.70
CA LEU A 70 3.41 0.98 2.51
C LEU A 70 2.52 -0.27 2.63
N LEU A 71 2.99 -1.32 3.30
CA LEU A 71 2.17 -2.50 3.61
C LEU A 71 0.96 -2.14 4.46
N SER A 72 1.14 -1.28 5.47
CA SER A 72 0.03 -0.83 6.31
C SER A 72 -1.01 -0.05 5.50
N VAL A 73 -0.58 0.81 4.57
CA VAL A 73 -1.49 1.56 3.69
C VAL A 73 -2.31 0.62 2.80
N ILE A 74 -1.67 -0.38 2.18
CA ILE A 74 -2.37 -1.36 1.32
C ILE A 74 -3.36 -2.22 2.11
N LEU A 75 -3.00 -2.64 3.32
CA LEU A 75 -3.91 -3.42 4.17
C LEU A 75 -5.16 -2.62 4.55
N VAL A 76 -4.99 -1.35 4.91
CA VAL A 76 -6.13 -0.46 5.16
C VAL A 76 -6.99 -0.29 3.91
N ALA A 77 -6.37 -0.08 2.74
CA ALA A 77 -7.10 0.04 1.48
C ALA A 77 -7.90 -1.23 1.15
N LEU A 78 -7.31 -2.42 1.30
CA LEU A 78 -7.99 -3.69 1.08
C LEU A 78 -9.18 -3.88 2.02
N VAL A 79 -9.01 -3.59 3.31
CA VAL A 79 -10.08 -3.75 4.30
C VAL A 79 -11.18 -2.71 4.08
N SER A 80 -10.84 -1.45 3.87
CA SER A 80 -11.82 -0.37 3.79
C SER A 80 -12.59 -0.34 2.46
N THR A 81 -11.98 -0.78 1.35
CA THR A 81 -12.60 -0.66 0.02
C THR A 81 -12.93 -2.01 -0.62
N LYS A 82 -12.06 -3.00 -0.51
CA LYS A 82 -12.20 -4.27 -1.25
C LYS A 82 -12.99 -5.32 -0.46
N LEU A 83 -12.86 -5.34 0.85
CA LEU A 83 -13.63 -6.28 1.69
C LEU A 83 -15.15 -6.05 1.61
N PRO A 84 -15.69 -4.80 1.57
CA PRO A 84 -17.10 -4.55 1.26
C PRO A 84 -17.54 -5.14 -0.09
N ILE A 85 -16.71 -5.04 -1.13
CA ILE A 85 -17.02 -5.62 -2.46
C ILE A 85 -17.08 -7.15 -2.38
N LEU A 86 -16.16 -7.78 -1.66
CA LEU A 86 -16.14 -9.22 -1.46
C LEU A 86 -17.44 -9.72 -0.79
N LEU A 87 -17.91 -9.00 0.22
CA LEU A 87 -19.11 -9.37 0.99
C LEU A 87 -20.41 -8.83 0.37
N GLY A 88 -20.33 -7.98 -0.64
CA GLY A 88 -21.48 -7.36 -1.30
C GLY A 88 -22.31 -6.44 -0.38
N ARG A 89 -21.70 -5.95 0.71
CA ARG A 89 -22.37 -5.09 1.71
C ARG A 89 -21.38 -4.15 2.41
N SER A 90 -21.90 -3.07 2.97
CA SER A 90 -21.12 -2.18 3.85
C SER A 90 -20.69 -2.90 5.12
N ILE A 91 -19.51 -2.55 5.65
CA ILE A 91 -18.92 -3.19 6.84
C ILE A 91 -18.54 -2.10 7.85
N GLY A 92 -19.27 -2.02 8.95
CA GLY A 92 -19.06 -1.00 9.96
C GLY A 92 -19.15 0.40 9.33
N PRO A 93 -18.11 1.25 9.47
CA PRO A 93 -18.09 2.59 8.87
C PRO A 93 -17.81 2.58 7.36
N PHE A 94 -17.34 1.45 6.80
CA PHE A 94 -16.92 1.39 5.40
C PHE A 94 -18.09 1.16 4.46
N ALA A 95 -18.33 2.12 3.59
CA ALA A 95 -19.39 2.08 2.60
C ALA A 95 -19.07 1.10 1.47
N LEU A 96 -20.11 0.44 0.94
CA LEU A 96 -19.96 -0.39 -0.25
C LEU A 96 -19.66 0.48 -1.47
N ALA A 97 -18.48 0.34 -2.03
CA ALA A 97 -18.11 0.99 -3.28
C ALA A 97 -18.92 0.42 -4.45
N LYS A 98 -19.27 1.28 -5.41
CA LYS A 98 -19.94 0.83 -6.64
C LYS A 98 -18.95 0.02 -7.48
N ALA A 99 -19.30 -1.24 -7.74
CA ALA A 99 -18.51 -2.15 -8.55
C ALA A 99 -19.40 -2.84 -9.60
N PRO A 100 -18.82 -3.26 -10.76
CA PRO A 100 -19.58 -3.97 -11.80
C PRO A 100 -20.16 -5.29 -11.29
N HIS A 101 -19.41 -5.97 -10.41
CA HIS A 101 -19.78 -7.25 -9.81
C HIS A 101 -19.35 -7.27 -8.34
N TYR A 102 -20.11 -8.00 -7.51
CA TYR A 102 -19.81 -8.24 -6.10
C TYR A 102 -19.45 -9.71 -5.87
N GLY A 103 -18.87 -10.02 -4.70
CA GLY A 103 -18.40 -11.35 -4.37
C GLY A 103 -16.96 -11.60 -4.81
N VAL A 104 -16.56 -12.87 -4.86
CA VAL A 104 -15.16 -13.26 -5.10
C VAL A 104 -14.61 -12.73 -6.43
N LEU A 105 -15.36 -12.85 -7.52
CA LEU A 105 -14.93 -12.40 -8.84
C LEU A 105 -14.82 -10.86 -8.91
N GLY A 106 -15.78 -10.15 -8.32
CA GLY A 106 -15.74 -8.69 -8.21
C GLY A 106 -14.55 -8.22 -7.39
N PHE A 107 -14.31 -8.86 -6.26
CA PHE A 107 -13.14 -8.60 -5.42
C PHE A 107 -11.83 -8.81 -6.18
N LEU A 108 -11.63 -9.96 -6.82
CA LEU A 108 -10.40 -10.26 -7.56
C LEU A 108 -10.17 -9.27 -8.72
N HIS A 109 -11.23 -8.91 -9.42
CA HIS A 109 -11.14 -7.93 -10.50
C HIS A 109 -10.74 -6.53 -9.99
N ASP A 110 -11.37 -6.07 -8.92
CA ASP A 110 -11.17 -4.72 -8.38
C ASP A 110 -9.90 -4.60 -7.54
N ALA A 111 -9.50 -5.68 -6.83
CA ALA A 111 -8.33 -5.71 -5.98
C ALA A 111 -7.04 -6.14 -6.69
N ARG A 112 -7.06 -6.42 -8.00
CA ARG A 112 -5.88 -6.97 -8.71
C ARG A 112 -4.59 -6.17 -8.51
N THR A 113 -4.68 -4.85 -8.61
CA THR A 113 -3.53 -3.96 -8.40
C THR A 113 -3.08 -3.99 -6.95
N ASP A 114 -4.02 -3.86 -6.01
CA ASP A 114 -3.73 -3.89 -4.57
C ASP A 114 -3.09 -5.22 -4.15
N LEU A 115 -3.54 -6.35 -4.70
CA LEU A 115 -2.95 -7.67 -4.45
C LEU A 115 -1.53 -7.79 -5.02
N CYS A 116 -1.29 -7.29 -6.24
CA CYS A 116 0.06 -7.25 -6.81
C CYS A 116 0.99 -6.36 -5.97
N MET A 117 0.50 -5.23 -5.49
CA MET A 117 1.24 -4.32 -4.63
C MET A 117 1.52 -4.93 -3.25
N LEU A 118 0.55 -5.66 -2.69
CA LEU A 118 0.71 -6.41 -1.45
C LEU A 118 1.85 -7.44 -1.59
N LEU A 119 1.80 -8.28 -2.62
CA LEU A 119 2.83 -9.30 -2.86
C LEU A 119 4.20 -8.68 -3.14
N GLY A 120 4.26 -7.61 -3.94
CA GLY A 120 5.49 -6.87 -4.22
C GLY A 120 6.12 -6.26 -2.96
N THR A 121 5.29 -5.69 -2.09
CA THR A 121 5.73 -5.11 -0.83
C THR A 121 6.26 -6.19 0.14
N ILE A 122 5.56 -7.32 0.24
CA ILE A 122 6.03 -8.50 1.02
C ILE A 122 7.37 -9.01 0.47
N ALA A 123 7.53 -9.09 -0.85
CA ALA A 123 8.79 -9.52 -1.47
C ALA A 123 9.96 -8.58 -1.11
N ILE A 124 9.73 -7.26 -1.06
CA ILE A 124 10.74 -6.29 -0.63
C ILE A 124 11.09 -6.47 0.85
N LEU A 125 10.10 -6.69 1.71
CA LEU A 125 10.31 -6.94 3.14
C LEU A 125 11.15 -8.20 3.38
N THR A 126 10.84 -9.29 2.70
CA THR A 126 11.58 -10.56 2.82
C THR A 126 13.03 -10.44 2.35
N ASP A 127 13.27 -9.78 1.20
CA ASP A 127 14.63 -9.51 0.70
C ASP A 127 15.44 -8.64 1.68
N SER A 128 14.82 -7.61 2.25
CA SER A 128 15.46 -6.73 3.22
C SER A 128 15.81 -7.45 4.53
N GLY A 129 14.91 -8.30 5.02
CA GLY A 129 15.13 -9.13 6.21
C GLY A 129 16.27 -10.13 6.02
N VAL A 130 16.33 -10.81 4.87
CA VAL A 130 17.42 -11.74 4.53
C VAL A 130 18.77 -11.03 4.49
N ARG A 131 18.84 -9.84 3.91
CA ARG A 131 20.08 -9.05 3.85
C ARG A 131 20.55 -8.58 5.23
N ALA A 132 19.62 -8.16 6.08
CA ALA A 132 19.94 -7.77 7.46
C ALA A 132 20.47 -8.97 8.28
N GLY A 133 19.85 -10.14 8.14
CA GLY A 133 20.31 -11.37 8.79
C GLY A 133 21.68 -11.84 8.31
N SER A 134 21.97 -11.74 7.02
CA SER A 134 23.26 -12.05 6.42
C SER A 134 24.39 -11.16 6.95
N LYS A 135 24.15 -9.85 7.04
CA LYS A 135 25.12 -8.90 7.62
C LYS A 135 25.43 -9.22 9.08
N ARG A 136 24.44 -9.54 9.91
CA ARG A 136 24.67 -9.93 11.32
C ARG A 136 25.55 -11.16 11.45
N LYS A 137 25.33 -12.21 10.66
CA LYS A 137 26.16 -13.42 10.68
C LYS A 137 27.60 -13.10 10.32
N TRP A 138 27.83 -12.25 9.34
CA TRP A 138 29.18 -11.88 8.88
C TRP A 138 29.97 -11.17 9.99
N TYR A 139 29.38 -10.22 10.72
CA TYR A 139 30.04 -9.55 11.84
C TYR A 139 30.34 -10.47 12.99
N GLN A 140 29.54 -11.51 13.26
CA GLN A 140 29.80 -12.50 14.32
C GLN A 140 30.93 -13.45 13.96
N THR A 141 31.13 -13.77 12.69
CA THR A 141 32.24 -14.65 12.25
C THR A 141 33.55 -13.90 12.05
N ALA A 142 33.54 -12.64 11.70
CA ALA A 142 34.75 -11.82 11.51
C ALA A 142 35.36 -11.30 12.83
N GLY A 143 34.62 -11.37 13.93
CA GLY A 143 35.07 -10.94 15.26
C GLY A 143 35.63 -12.06 16.14
N ARG A 144 35.85 -13.26 15.56
CA ARG A 144 36.56 -14.39 16.18
C ARG A 144 37.90 -14.62 15.51
#